data_f0bcc1acea1a0e647e72117039eef818
#
_entry.id   f0bcc1acea1a0e647e72117039eef818
#
_cell.length_a   1.000
_cell.length_b   1.000
_cell.length_c   1.000
_cell.angle_alpha   90.00
_cell.angle_beta   90.00
_cell.angle_gamma   90.00
#
_symmetry.space_group_name_H-M   'P 1'
#
loop_
_entity.id
_entity.type
_entity.pdbx_description
1 polymer ?
#
loop_
_entity_poly.entity_id
_entity_poly.type
_entity_poly.pdbx_seq_one_letter_code
_entity_poly.pdbx_strand_id
1 'polypeptide(L)'
;MDKFILPEYDNSIVSLASSIRRYFELDVYHNTLSDIDKILDEYKPRNVVVILFDGMGSRLIKKLLGENSFLYRNMLKEISSVVPATTTASTTSMLTGFTPVEHGWLAWDLYFKKEDKIVTMFTNKIKDTDIDADSVSLARKYFPYKDICELINEDGKHYAKLIASFNENKYEDIDDMISKIKSSLNIKDKNYIYVYNPEPDTTMHITGTDSKETRDYFELINKKVEELYNIISDDTLLIVVADHGHINCDTIILEDYKDIFDTLAGDTSFEGRLCSFKIKDGREEEFVYLFNKYFSNYFVLMTKEELINSKLLGNGTEHKYFRDSLGDYFSLAYSNKYFKYRNVGHIHKSTHAGLTENEMKIPLIVLNKCKKK
;
A
#
# COMPACT_ATOMS: atom_id res chain seq x y z
N MET A 1 -21.79 5.85 13.15
CA MET A 1 -21.01 5.83 11.89
C MET A 1 -19.58 6.02 12.31
N ASP A 2 -18.82 4.95 12.36
CA ASP A 2 -17.39 5.06 12.47
C ASP A 2 -16.90 5.68 11.18
N LYS A 3 -16.29 6.85 11.34
CA LYS A 3 -16.10 7.81 10.29
C LYS A 3 -15.02 7.34 9.34
N PHE A 4 -15.20 7.60 8.05
CA PHE A 4 -14.11 7.58 7.11
C PHE A 4 -12.92 8.34 7.65
N ILE A 5 -11.76 7.72 7.57
CA ILE A 5 -10.49 8.41 7.73
C ILE A 5 -10.05 8.84 6.33
N LEU A 6 -10.08 10.13 6.10
CA LEU A 6 -9.58 10.70 4.85
C LEU A 6 -8.05 10.62 4.81
N PRO A 7 -7.45 10.46 3.64
CA PRO A 7 -6.00 10.46 3.51
C PRO A 7 -5.42 11.83 3.86
N GLU A 8 -4.37 11.83 4.67
CA GLU A 8 -3.62 13.04 5.03
C GLU A 8 -2.33 13.06 4.21
N TYR A 9 -2.38 13.41 2.92
CA TYR A 9 -1.23 13.33 2.02
C TYR A 9 0.01 14.09 2.50
N ASP A 10 -0.16 15.16 3.27
CA ASP A 10 0.94 15.92 3.89
C ASP A 10 1.53 15.24 5.14
N ASN A 11 0.90 14.18 5.64
CA ASN A 11 1.37 13.35 6.74
C ASN A 11 1.17 11.86 6.38
N SER A 12 1.81 11.42 5.33
CA SER A 12 1.56 10.11 4.70
C SER A 12 2.84 9.40 4.27
N ILE A 13 2.66 8.20 3.73
CA ILE A 13 3.74 7.44 3.10
C ILE A 13 4.36 8.20 1.90
N VAL A 14 3.57 9.02 1.18
CA VAL A 14 4.08 9.91 0.10
C VAL A 14 5.04 10.95 0.67
N SER A 15 4.68 11.57 1.80
CA SER A 15 5.54 12.55 2.47
C SER A 15 6.83 11.92 3.03
N LEU A 16 6.76 10.65 3.48
CA LEU A 16 7.95 9.91 3.87
C LEU A 16 8.88 9.69 2.67
N ALA A 17 8.35 9.23 1.55
CA ALA A 17 9.09 9.07 0.30
C ALA A 17 9.70 10.41 -0.16
N SER A 18 8.96 11.52 -0.04
CA SER A 18 9.43 12.87 -0.34
C SER A 18 10.62 13.29 0.53
N SER A 19 10.60 12.97 1.83
CA SER A 19 11.74 13.21 2.73
C SER A 19 12.99 12.41 2.32
N ILE A 20 12.82 11.15 1.90
CA ILE A 20 13.90 10.32 1.37
C ILE A 20 14.45 10.92 0.08
N ARG A 21 13.58 11.30 -0.88
CA ARG A 21 13.99 11.97 -2.12
C ARG A 21 14.82 13.22 -1.83
N ARG A 22 14.35 14.09 -0.93
CA ARG A 22 15.06 15.29 -0.51
C ARG A 22 16.46 14.97 0.03
N TYR A 23 16.56 13.98 0.90
CA TYR A 23 17.86 13.63 1.52
C TYR A 23 18.89 13.11 0.51
N PHE A 24 18.42 12.42 -0.52
CA PHE A 24 19.27 11.91 -1.62
C PHE A 24 19.36 12.86 -2.83
N GLU A 25 18.96 14.12 -2.66
CA GLU A 25 19.12 15.19 -3.67
C GLU A 25 18.35 14.93 -4.97
N LEU A 26 17.24 14.15 -4.89
CA LEU A 26 16.32 13.94 -5.99
C LEU A 26 15.21 15.00 -6.01
N ASP A 27 14.55 15.16 -7.16
CA ASP A 27 13.38 16.05 -7.28
C ASP A 27 12.29 15.65 -6.29
N VAL A 28 11.70 16.64 -5.60
CA VAL A 28 10.63 16.47 -4.62
C VAL A 28 9.33 17.04 -5.18
N TYR A 29 8.27 16.24 -5.18
CA TYR A 29 6.99 16.62 -5.82
C TYR A 29 5.88 16.93 -4.81
N HIS A 30 6.01 16.43 -3.59
CA HIS A 30 5.02 16.60 -2.50
C HIS A 30 5.71 17.05 -1.22
N ASN A 31 4.90 17.52 -0.25
CA ASN A 31 5.41 17.91 1.05
C ASN A 31 6.17 16.77 1.74
N THR A 32 7.22 17.12 2.45
CA THR A 32 8.06 16.22 3.24
C THR A 32 7.55 16.09 4.68
N LEU A 33 8.01 15.09 5.42
CA LEU A 33 7.76 14.97 6.86
C LEU A 33 8.82 15.77 7.64
N SER A 34 8.42 16.89 8.24
CA SER A 34 9.32 17.77 8.99
C SER A 34 10.11 17.06 10.10
N ASP A 35 9.49 16.08 10.77
CA ASP A 35 10.17 15.30 11.82
C ASP A 35 11.32 14.45 11.23
N ILE A 36 11.07 13.82 10.07
CA ILE A 36 12.08 13.03 9.36
C ILE A 36 13.19 13.93 8.80
N ASP A 37 12.80 15.05 8.19
CA ASP A 37 13.76 16.02 7.66
C ASP A 37 14.70 16.54 8.74
N LYS A 38 14.17 16.88 9.91
CA LYS A 38 14.96 17.31 11.06
C LYS A 38 15.96 16.25 11.49
N ILE A 39 15.54 14.99 11.57
CA ILE A 39 16.43 13.87 11.93
C ILE A 39 17.54 13.72 10.87
N LEU A 40 17.18 13.71 9.59
CA LEU A 40 18.13 13.60 8.49
C LEU A 40 19.14 14.73 8.46
N ASP A 41 18.72 15.98 8.72
CA ASP A 41 19.58 17.15 8.70
C ASP A 41 20.49 17.25 9.94
N GLU A 42 19.99 16.87 11.13
CA GLU A 42 20.76 16.92 12.37
C GLU A 42 21.80 15.80 12.47
N TYR A 43 21.42 14.58 12.09
CA TYR A 43 22.25 13.38 12.28
C TYR A 43 23.06 13.01 11.05
N LYS A 44 22.60 13.37 9.86
CA LYS A 44 23.24 13.08 8.56
C LYS A 44 23.67 11.62 8.44
N PRO A 45 22.73 10.67 8.57
CA PRO A 45 23.03 9.24 8.55
C PRO A 45 23.75 8.87 7.24
N ARG A 46 24.77 8.01 7.35
CA ARG A 46 25.39 7.42 6.17
C ARG A 46 24.46 6.41 5.51
N ASN A 47 23.70 5.68 6.33
CA ASN A 47 22.78 4.67 5.86
C ASN A 47 21.35 5.06 6.27
N VAL A 48 20.43 5.05 5.32
CA VAL A 48 18.99 5.16 5.54
C VAL A 48 18.37 3.84 5.10
N VAL A 49 17.83 3.09 6.07
CA VAL A 49 17.15 1.82 5.83
C VAL A 49 15.67 2.02 6.07
N VAL A 50 14.84 1.71 5.10
CA VAL A 50 13.38 1.69 5.22
C VAL A 50 12.91 0.26 5.05
N ILE A 51 12.24 -0.30 6.06
CA ILE A 51 11.59 -1.60 5.98
C ILE A 51 10.09 -1.38 5.99
N LEU A 52 9.42 -1.80 4.93
CA LEU A 52 7.98 -1.84 4.83
C LEU A 52 7.51 -3.28 5.08
N PHE A 53 6.74 -3.46 6.16
CA PHE A 53 6.00 -4.69 6.44
C PHE A 53 4.56 -4.52 5.99
N ASP A 54 4.16 -5.33 5.01
CA ASP A 54 2.84 -5.26 4.39
C ASP A 54 1.72 -5.53 5.40
N GLY A 55 0.70 -4.67 5.40
CA GLY A 55 -0.48 -4.82 6.25
C GLY A 55 -0.26 -4.54 7.75
N MET A 56 0.95 -4.16 8.18
CA MET A 56 1.29 -3.96 9.59
C MET A 56 0.78 -2.60 10.13
N GLY A 57 -0.54 -2.36 10.08
CA GLY A 57 -1.17 -1.12 10.56
C GLY A 57 -0.86 -0.80 12.02
N SER A 58 -0.82 0.49 12.37
CA SER A 58 -0.45 0.97 13.70
C SER A 58 -1.36 0.44 14.82
N ARG A 59 -2.67 0.32 14.52
CA ARG A 59 -3.66 -0.21 15.47
C ARG A 59 -3.43 -1.67 15.80
N LEU A 60 -2.94 -2.46 14.85
CA LEU A 60 -2.61 -3.87 15.05
C LEU A 60 -1.37 -4.04 15.92
N ILE A 61 -0.35 -3.20 15.75
CA ILE A 61 0.85 -3.20 16.62
C ILE A 61 0.42 -3.01 18.07
N LYS A 62 -0.40 -1.98 18.35
CA LYS A 62 -0.90 -1.74 19.72
C LYS A 62 -1.73 -2.91 20.24
N LYS A 63 -2.64 -3.44 19.44
CA LYS A 63 -3.57 -4.52 19.81
C LYS A 63 -2.86 -5.84 20.10
N LEU A 64 -1.89 -6.23 19.24
CA LEU A 64 -1.28 -7.55 19.28
C LEU A 64 -0.03 -7.61 20.17
N LEU A 65 0.77 -6.54 20.19
CA LEU A 65 2.03 -6.49 20.92
C LEU A 65 1.95 -5.69 22.22
N GLY A 66 0.99 -4.76 22.34
CA GLY A 66 0.86 -3.87 23.47
C GLY A 66 1.88 -2.72 23.49
N GLU A 67 1.64 -1.76 24.39
CA GLU A 67 2.39 -0.49 24.45
C GLU A 67 3.84 -0.65 24.93
N ASN A 68 4.19 -1.78 25.55
CA ASN A 68 5.56 -2.06 26.02
C ASN A 68 6.45 -2.73 24.97
N SER A 69 5.93 -3.08 23.79
CA SER A 69 6.70 -3.70 22.73
C SER A 69 7.76 -2.74 22.15
N PHE A 70 8.80 -3.30 21.58
CA PHE A 70 9.89 -2.51 20.97
C PHE A 70 9.38 -1.61 19.85
N LEU A 71 8.54 -2.15 18.93
CA LEU A 71 7.98 -1.39 17.83
C LEU A 71 7.09 -0.23 18.32
N TYR A 72 6.18 -0.50 19.27
CA TYR A 72 5.27 0.54 19.74
C TYR A 72 5.99 1.67 20.48
N ARG A 73 6.95 1.36 21.35
CA ARG A 73 7.73 2.39 22.08
C ARG A 73 8.59 3.27 21.19
N ASN A 74 8.98 2.78 20.03
CA ASN A 74 9.79 3.51 19.05
C ASN A 74 8.94 4.10 17.91
N MET A 75 7.62 4.00 17.99
CA MET A 75 6.72 4.65 17.04
C MET A 75 6.75 6.16 17.28
N LEU A 76 7.31 6.90 16.34
CA LEU A 76 7.39 8.36 16.40
C LEU A 76 5.98 8.97 16.33
N LYS A 77 5.19 8.48 15.38
CA LYS A 77 3.78 8.87 15.17
C LYS A 77 3.08 7.89 14.23
N GLU A 78 1.78 8.08 14.08
CA GLU A 78 1.00 7.50 12.99
C GLU A 78 1.02 8.44 11.80
N ILE A 79 1.11 7.88 10.61
CA ILE A 79 0.94 8.59 9.33
C ILE A 79 -0.19 7.92 8.53
N SER A 80 -0.59 8.55 7.44
CA SER A 80 -1.65 8.03 6.58
C SER A 80 -1.09 7.10 5.50
N SER A 81 -1.80 6.01 5.23
CA SER A 81 -1.71 5.35 3.92
C SER A 81 -2.30 6.26 2.84
N VAL A 82 -2.17 5.86 1.58
CA VAL A 82 -2.87 6.46 0.44
C VAL A 82 -4.25 5.81 0.26
N VAL A 83 -5.04 6.32 -0.68
CA VAL A 83 -6.31 5.69 -1.09
C VAL A 83 -6.18 5.22 -2.53
N PRO A 84 -6.51 3.95 -2.83
CA PRO A 84 -6.86 2.88 -1.88
C PRO A 84 -5.71 2.51 -0.93
N ALA A 85 -6.03 2.12 0.30
CA ALA A 85 -5.05 1.62 1.26
C ALA A 85 -4.71 0.16 0.92
N THR A 86 -3.95 -0.03 -0.15
CA THR A 86 -3.60 -1.32 -0.75
C THR A 86 -2.13 -1.34 -1.16
N THR A 87 -1.54 -2.54 -1.15
CA THR A 87 -0.15 -2.78 -1.52
C THR A 87 0.23 -2.09 -2.82
N THR A 88 -0.59 -2.25 -3.87
CA THR A 88 -0.30 -1.68 -5.20
C THR A 88 -0.14 -0.17 -5.19
N ALA A 89 -1.07 0.55 -4.56
CA ALA A 89 -1.04 2.01 -4.52
C ALA A 89 0.01 2.54 -3.53
N SER A 90 0.04 1.98 -2.33
CA SER A 90 0.89 2.49 -1.23
C SER A 90 2.38 2.19 -1.45
N THR A 91 2.73 0.97 -1.88
CA THR A 91 4.14 0.63 -2.15
C THR A 91 4.67 1.41 -3.33
N THR A 92 3.86 1.62 -4.40
CA THR A 92 4.27 2.45 -5.53
C THR A 92 4.45 3.90 -5.12
N SER A 93 3.58 4.42 -4.24
CA SER A 93 3.76 5.77 -3.66
C SER A 93 5.05 5.86 -2.85
N MET A 94 5.40 4.86 -2.04
CA MET A 94 6.67 4.83 -1.29
C MET A 94 7.88 4.74 -2.22
N LEU A 95 7.78 3.94 -3.27
CA LEU A 95 8.87 3.75 -4.24
C LEU A 95 9.12 4.98 -5.12
N THR A 96 8.09 5.79 -5.38
CA THR A 96 8.20 6.90 -6.34
C THR A 96 8.15 8.29 -5.71
N GLY A 97 7.46 8.45 -4.59
CA GLY A 97 7.10 9.75 -4.03
C GLY A 97 5.92 10.42 -4.74
N PHE A 98 5.21 9.71 -5.62
CA PHE A 98 4.00 10.16 -6.29
C PHE A 98 2.74 9.69 -5.58
N THR A 99 1.64 10.39 -5.78
CA THR A 99 0.31 9.95 -5.34
C THR A 99 -0.30 8.94 -6.33
N PRO A 100 -1.31 8.16 -5.93
CA PRO A 100 -1.97 7.19 -6.82
C PRO A 100 -2.47 7.78 -8.14
N VAL A 101 -3.03 9.00 -8.13
CA VAL A 101 -3.48 9.68 -9.36
C VAL A 101 -2.33 9.95 -10.35
N GLU A 102 -1.10 10.13 -9.86
CA GLU A 102 0.07 10.44 -10.68
C GLU A 102 0.74 9.18 -11.22
N HIS A 103 0.94 8.15 -10.38
CA HIS A 103 1.64 6.94 -10.84
C HIS A 103 0.71 5.93 -11.52
N GLY A 104 -0.61 5.99 -11.30
CA GLY A 104 -1.62 5.14 -11.96
C GLY A 104 -1.69 3.68 -11.49
N TRP A 105 -0.86 3.25 -10.55
CA TRP A 105 -0.95 1.94 -9.91
C TRP A 105 -1.99 2.01 -8.79
N LEU A 106 -3.27 1.91 -9.15
CA LEU A 106 -4.37 2.29 -8.27
C LEU A 106 -4.82 1.17 -7.34
N ALA A 107 -4.78 -0.08 -7.78
CA ALA A 107 -5.38 -1.19 -7.05
C ALA A 107 -4.77 -2.53 -7.48
N TRP A 108 -5.13 -3.62 -6.80
CA TRP A 108 -4.66 -4.96 -7.13
C TRP A 108 -5.12 -5.39 -8.52
N ASP A 109 -6.40 -5.21 -8.85
CA ASP A 109 -7.00 -5.50 -10.15
C ASP A 109 -7.42 -4.23 -10.87
N LEU A 110 -6.80 -3.92 -12.01
CA LEU A 110 -7.05 -2.69 -12.75
C LEU A 110 -7.63 -2.97 -14.13
N TYR A 111 -8.60 -2.14 -14.57
CA TYR A 111 -9.15 -2.20 -15.92
C TYR A 111 -8.24 -1.51 -16.92
N PHE A 112 -7.88 -2.21 -17.98
CA PHE A 112 -7.10 -1.73 -19.12
C PHE A 112 -8.02 -1.57 -20.34
N LYS A 113 -8.48 -0.34 -20.56
CA LYS A 113 -9.50 -0.02 -21.57
C LYS A 113 -9.15 -0.45 -22.98
N LYS A 114 -7.87 -0.33 -23.39
CA LYS A 114 -7.44 -0.68 -24.76
C LYS A 114 -7.44 -2.17 -25.01
N GLU A 115 -7.17 -2.95 -24.00
CA GLU A 115 -7.17 -4.41 -24.02
C GLU A 115 -8.53 -5.00 -23.66
N ASP A 116 -9.45 -4.17 -23.13
CA ASP A 116 -10.74 -4.55 -22.57
C ASP A 116 -10.61 -5.71 -21.56
N LYS A 117 -9.64 -5.58 -20.65
CA LYS A 117 -9.32 -6.59 -19.64
C LYS A 117 -9.17 -5.98 -18.26
N ILE A 118 -9.57 -6.74 -17.24
CA ILE A 118 -9.18 -6.48 -15.86
C ILE A 118 -7.98 -7.36 -15.56
N VAL A 119 -6.90 -6.75 -15.08
CA VAL A 119 -5.60 -7.41 -14.92
C VAL A 119 -5.07 -7.21 -13.51
N THR A 120 -4.62 -8.29 -12.87
CA THR A 120 -3.89 -8.25 -11.61
C THR A 120 -2.51 -7.63 -11.83
N MET A 121 -2.26 -6.47 -11.25
CA MET A 121 -1.18 -5.56 -11.60
C MET A 121 0.23 -6.18 -11.47
N PHE A 122 0.48 -6.91 -10.39
CA PHE A 122 1.82 -7.48 -10.15
C PHE A 122 2.07 -8.76 -10.94
N THR A 123 1.06 -9.58 -11.18
CA THR A 123 1.22 -10.88 -11.84
C THR A 123 1.01 -10.83 -13.34
N ASN A 124 0.44 -9.75 -13.87
CA ASN A 124 0.03 -9.60 -15.27
C ASN A 124 -0.96 -10.68 -15.74
N LYS A 125 -1.77 -11.23 -14.81
CA LYS A 125 -2.82 -12.21 -15.10
C LYS A 125 -4.15 -11.50 -15.31
N ILE A 126 -5.00 -12.07 -16.18
CA ILE A 126 -6.41 -11.68 -16.22
C ILE A 126 -7.02 -12.04 -14.87
N LYS A 127 -7.76 -11.10 -14.27
CA LYS A 127 -8.36 -11.26 -12.96
C LYS A 127 -9.06 -12.62 -12.79
N ASP A 128 -8.84 -13.24 -11.64
CA ASP A 128 -9.41 -14.54 -11.25
C ASP A 128 -9.07 -15.71 -12.22
N THR A 129 -7.99 -15.59 -13.00
CA THR A 129 -7.49 -16.65 -13.90
C THR A 129 -5.97 -16.80 -13.82
N ASP A 130 -5.45 -17.91 -14.37
CA ASP A 130 -4.02 -18.13 -14.57
C ASP A 130 -3.53 -17.68 -15.96
N ILE A 131 -4.38 -16.98 -16.73
CA ILE A 131 -4.09 -16.59 -18.11
C ILE A 131 -3.31 -15.27 -18.10
N ASP A 132 -2.17 -15.23 -18.79
CA ASP A 132 -1.42 -13.99 -19.00
C ASP A 132 -2.23 -12.97 -19.80
N ALA A 133 -2.28 -11.74 -19.34
CA ALA A 133 -3.04 -10.67 -20.00
C ALA A 133 -2.36 -10.25 -21.31
N ASP A 134 -1.04 -10.23 -21.35
CA ASP A 134 -0.18 -9.92 -22.51
C ASP A 134 1.19 -10.60 -22.28
N SER A 135 1.99 -10.72 -23.34
CA SER A 135 3.40 -11.18 -23.31
C SER A 135 4.33 -10.26 -22.52
N VAL A 136 3.92 -9.01 -22.31
CA VAL A 136 4.61 -8.00 -21.50
C VAL A 136 3.69 -7.49 -20.39
N SER A 137 4.27 -7.06 -19.27
CA SER A 137 3.47 -6.48 -18.19
C SER A 137 2.69 -5.26 -18.67
N LEU A 138 1.36 -5.35 -18.66
CA LEU A 138 0.48 -4.23 -19.01
C LEU A 138 0.65 -3.08 -18.02
N ALA A 139 0.83 -3.38 -16.73
CA ALA A 139 1.10 -2.37 -15.72
C ALA A 139 2.35 -1.55 -16.07
N ARG A 140 3.46 -2.19 -16.39
CA ARG A 140 4.70 -1.49 -16.79
C ARG A 140 4.60 -0.80 -18.14
N LYS A 141 3.86 -1.35 -19.10
CA LYS A 141 3.62 -0.77 -20.41
C LYS A 141 2.83 0.54 -20.35
N TYR A 142 1.78 0.57 -19.52
CA TYR A 142 0.89 1.73 -19.41
C TYR A 142 1.27 2.71 -18.31
N PHE A 143 1.80 2.22 -17.20
CA PHE A 143 2.15 2.99 -16.01
C PHE A 143 3.62 2.77 -15.62
N PRO A 144 4.57 3.10 -16.52
CA PRO A 144 6.00 2.97 -16.19
C PRO A 144 6.41 4.01 -15.16
N TYR A 145 7.28 3.61 -14.24
CA TYR A 145 7.94 4.53 -13.32
C TYR A 145 9.38 4.06 -13.06
N LYS A 146 10.22 4.99 -12.63
CA LYS A 146 11.51 4.71 -12.00
C LYS A 146 11.35 4.86 -10.50
N ASP A 147 11.83 3.89 -9.75
CA ASP A 147 11.81 3.97 -8.30
C ASP A 147 12.99 4.82 -7.75
N ILE A 148 12.88 5.18 -6.48
CA ILE A 148 13.89 5.99 -5.79
C ILE A 148 15.26 5.31 -5.81
N CYS A 149 15.35 3.98 -5.70
CA CYS A 149 16.62 3.26 -5.75
C CYS A 149 17.25 3.35 -7.13
N GLU A 150 16.47 3.21 -8.20
CA GLU A 150 16.94 3.39 -9.58
C GLU A 150 17.46 4.81 -9.79
N LEU A 151 16.70 5.82 -9.37
CA LEU A 151 17.09 7.23 -9.51
C LEU A 151 18.39 7.58 -8.74
N ILE A 152 18.54 7.08 -7.52
CA ILE A 152 19.78 7.28 -6.72
C ILE A 152 20.97 6.64 -7.41
N ASN A 153 20.80 5.44 -7.97
CA ASN A 153 21.88 4.73 -8.65
C ASN A 153 22.27 5.36 -10.00
N GLU A 154 21.31 5.94 -10.73
CA GLU A 154 21.56 6.66 -12.01
C GLU A 154 22.44 7.90 -11.81
N ASP A 155 22.25 8.65 -10.72
CA ASP A 155 23.11 9.78 -10.39
C ASP A 155 24.56 9.35 -10.08
N GLY A 156 24.76 8.12 -9.62
CA GLY A 156 26.09 7.55 -9.35
C GLY A 156 26.80 8.09 -8.11
N LYS A 157 26.31 9.15 -7.48
CA LYS A 157 26.91 9.74 -6.25
C LYS A 157 26.67 8.85 -5.04
N HIS A 158 25.48 8.29 -4.91
CA HIS A 158 25.02 7.51 -3.78
C HIS A 158 24.78 6.06 -4.19
N TYR A 159 24.48 5.21 -3.22
CA TYR A 159 24.14 3.81 -3.45
C TYR A 159 22.70 3.57 -2.96
N ALA A 160 21.95 2.80 -3.74
CA ALA A 160 20.64 2.33 -3.28
C ALA A 160 20.40 0.88 -3.66
N LYS A 161 19.60 0.18 -2.84
CA LYS A 161 19.21 -1.21 -3.09
C LYS A 161 17.78 -1.46 -2.65
N LEU A 162 17.01 -2.06 -3.54
CA LEU A 162 15.69 -2.60 -3.25
C LEU A 162 15.83 -4.09 -2.96
N ILE A 163 15.35 -4.54 -1.80
CA ILE A 163 15.33 -5.92 -1.33
C ILE A 163 13.87 -6.35 -1.17
N ALA A 164 13.44 -7.35 -1.93
CA ALA A 164 12.07 -7.88 -1.85
C ALA A 164 12.06 -9.36 -2.24
N SER A 165 11.08 -10.11 -1.74
CA SER A 165 10.99 -11.57 -2.01
C SER A 165 10.77 -11.94 -3.48
N PHE A 166 10.38 -10.98 -4.31
CA PHE A 166 10.00 -11.19 -5.71
C PHE A 166 10.98 -10.58 -6.74
N ASN A 167 12.07 -9.95 -6.32
CA ASN A 167 13.06 -9.36 -7.23
C ASN A 167 14.39 -10.13 -7.25
N GLU A 168 15.38 -9.64 -8.00
CA GLU A 168 16.72 -10.23 -8.07
C GLU A 168 17.46 -10.27 -6.73
N ASN A 169 17.10 -9.39 -5.79
CA ASN A 169 17.64 -9.31 -4.44
C ASN A 169 16.76 -10.05 -3.42
N LYS A 170 16.00 -11.07 -3.87
CA LYS A 170 15.12 -11.87 -3.02
C LYS A 170 15.83 -12.45 -1.80
N TYR A 171 15.08 -12.60 -0.74
CA TYR A 171 15.48 -13.26 0.50
C TYR A 171 14.56 -14.46 0.76
N GLU A 172 15.03 -15.42 1.54
CA GLU A 172 14.31 -16.67 1.85
C GLU A 172 13.45 -16.51 3.11
N ASP A 173 13.97 -15.81 4.12
CA ASP A 173 13.31 -15.57 5.39
C ASP A 173 13.76 -14.21 5.98
N ILE A 174 13.25 -13.86 7.16
CA ILE A 174 13.56 -12.59 7.81
C ILE A 174 15.04 -12.50 8.27
N ASP A 175 15.70 -13.62 8.54
CA ASP A 175 17.13 -13.64 8.90
C ASP A 175 18.02 -13.40 7.67
N ASP A 176 17.67 -14.00 6.53
CA ASP A 176 18.32 -13.70 5.25
C ASP A 176 18.06 -12.23 4.82
N MET A 177 16.84 -11.73 5.02
CA MET A 177 16.52 -10.31 4.82
C MET A 177 17.46 -9.40 5.63
N ILE A 178 17.64 -9.66 6.92
CA ILE A 178 18.56 -8.93 7.79
C ILE A 178 20.01 -9.02 7.30
N SER A 179 20.45 -10.19 6.86
CA SER A 179 21.79 -10.42 6.32
C SER A 179 22.02 -9.59 5.06
N LYS A 180 21.03 -9.49 4.16
CA LYS A 180 21.08 -8.67 2.95
C LYS A 180 21.08 -7.18 3.25
N ILE A 181 20.33 -6.72 4.25
CA ILE A 181 20.38 -5.34 4.73
C ILE A 181 21.82 -5.03 5.17
N LYS A 182 22.38 -5.83 6.07
CA LYS A 182 23.74 -5.63 6.60
C LYS A 182 24.80 -5.56 5.49
N SER A 183 24.76 -6.47 4.54
CA SER A 183 25.71 -6.51 3.42
C SER A 183 25.57 -5.32 2.46
N SER A 184 24.48 -4.58 2.53
CA SER A 184 24.19 -3.42 1.68
C SER A 184 24.53 -2.08 2.35
N LEU A 185 24.97 -2.09 3.62
CA LEU A 185 25.37 -0.87 4.34
C LEU A 185 26.80 -0.44 3.96
N ASN A 186 27.09 0.84 4.09
CA ASN A 186 28.42 1.44 3.97
C ASN A 186 29.12 1.24 2.60
N ILE A 187 28.37 1.06 1.54
CA ILE A 187 28.92 0.87 0.17
C ILE A 187 29.48 2.19 -0.36
N LYS A 188 28.74 3.30 -0.18
CA LYS A 188 29.16 4.66 -0.53
C LYS A 188 29.01 5.61 0.67
N ASP A 189 29.22 6.89 0.45
CA ASP A 189 29.09 7.93 1.48
C ASP A 189 27.65 8.06 1.99
N LYS A 190 26.66 7.91 1.11
CA LYS A 190 25.27 7.76 1.48
C LYS A 190 24.68 6.51 0.84
N ASN A 191 23.88 5.77 1.59
CA ASN A 191 23.26 4.51 1.14
C ASN A 191 21.77 4.52 1.51
N TYR A 192 20.91 4.15 0.55
CA TYR A 192 19.49 3.93 0.75
C TYR A 192 19.14 2.46 0.54
N ILE A 193 18.59 1.83 1.55
CA ILE A 193 18.15 0.43 1.48
C ILE A 193 16.65 0.40 1.72
N TYR A 194 15.89 0.08 0.69
CA TYR A 194 14.47 -0.15 0.80
C TYR A 194 14.16 -1.64 0.81
N VAL A 195 13.40 -2.06 1.79
CA VAL A 195 13.03 -3.48 1.99
C VAL A 195 11.52 -3.60 2.03
N TYR A 196 10.98 -4.50 1.23
CA TYR A 196 9.57 -4.89 1.27
C TYR A 196 9.43 -6.32 1.76
N ASN A 197 8.58 -6.52 2.76
CA ASN A 197 8.21 -7.83 3.29
C ASN A 197 6.69 -8.02 3.18
N PRO A 198 6.18 -9.09 2.51
CA PRO A 198 4.76 -9.31 2.28
C PRO A 198 3.98 -9.75 3.53
N GLU A 199 4.66 -9.95 4.65
CA GLU A 199 4.04 -10.32 5.93
C GLU A 199 3.94 -9.10 6.85
N PRO A 200 2.92 -9.05 7.69
CA PRO A 200 1.92 -10.07 8.03
C PRO A 200 0.66 -10.10 7.14
N ASP A 201 0.59 -9.32 6.05
CA ASP A 201 -0.59 -9.23 5.17
C ASP A 201 -1.05 -10.59 4.65
N THR A 202 -0.14 -11.36 4.04
CA THR A 202 -0.44 -12.69 3.49
C THR A 202 -1.05 -13.62 4.55
N THR A 203 -0.46 -13.65 5.74
CA THR A 203 -0.98 -14.45 6.86
C THR A 203 -2.37 -13.95 7.28
N MET A 204 -2.57 -12.64 7.40
CA MET A 204 -3.85 -12.06 7.84
C MET A 204 -4.99 -12.33 6.85
N HIS A 205 -4.76 -12.28 5.56
CA HIS A 205 -5.76 -12.65 4.56
C HIS A 205 -6.33 -14.06 4.80
N ILE A 206 -5.47 -15.01 5.18
CA ILE A 206 -5.82 -16.42 5.35
C ILE A 206 -6.41 -16.69 6.73
N THR A 207 -5.82 -16.13 7.80
CA THR A 207 -6.11 -16.51 9.18
C THR A 207 -6.91 -15.47 9.95
N GLY A 208 -6.92 -14.22 9.49
CA GLY A 208 -7.56 -13.07 10.15
C GLY A 208 -6.61 -12.32 11.08
N THR A 209 -6.99 -11.09 11.45
CA THR A 209 -6.14 -10.19 12.26
C THR A 209 -5.97 -10.66 13.72
N ASP A 210 -6.82 -11.55 14.21
CA ASP A 210 -6.85 -11.98 15.61
C ASP A 210 -6.31 -13.40 15.84
N SER A 211 -5.82 -14.03 14.77
CA SER A 211 -5.31 -15.39 14.83
C SER A 211 -4.00 -15.48 15.63
N LYS A 212 -3.68 -16.71 16.04
CA LYS A 212 -2.38 -16.99 16.67
C LYS A 212 -1.24 -16.77 15.68
N GLU A 213 -1.41 -17.20 14.44
CA GLU A 213 -0.43 -17.07 13.37
C GLU A 213 -0.08 -15.61 13.11
N THR A 214 -1.08 -14.74 13.05
CA THR A 214 -0.88 -13.28 12.92
C THR A 214 -0.11 -12.73 14.12
N ARG A 215 -0.48 -13.09 15.34
CA ARG A 215 0.23 -12.66 16.54
C ARG A 215 1.68 -13.12 16.55
N ASP A 216 1.93 -14.39 16.23
CA ASP A 216 3.29 -14.96 16.16
C ASP A 216 4.16 -14.19 15.17
N TYR A 217 3.60 -13.75 14.03
CA TYR A 217 4.32 -12.93 13.04
C TYR A 217 4.63 -11.53 13.57
N PHE A 218 3.69 -10.87 14.23
CA PHE A 218 3.96 -9.57 14.85
C PHE A 218 5.05 -9.66 15.93
N GLU A 219 5.02 -10.71 16.75
CA GLU A 219 6.08 -10.97 17.76
C GLU A 219 7.43 -11.23 17.10
N LEU A 220 7.46 -12.00 16.00
CA LEU A 220 8.66 -12.25 15.23
C LEU A 220 9.24 -10.94 14.66
N ILE A 221 8.41 -10.12 13.99
CA ILE A 221 8.84 -8.83 13.45
C ILE A 221 9.38 -7.93 14.55
N ASN A 222 8.65 -7.83 15.68
CA ASN A 222 9.08 -7.02 16.82
C ASN A 222 10.47 -7.40 17.32
N LYS A 223 10.71 -8.70 17.51
CA LYS A 223 11.99 -9.26 17.92
C LYS A 223 13.08 -9.02 16.88
N LYS A 224 12.81 -9.29 15.61
CA LYS A 224 13.79 -9.20 14.52
C LYS A 224 14.20 -7.77 14.18
N VAL A 225 13.29 -6.81 14.30
CA VAL A 225 13.63 -5.38 14.16
C VAL A 225 14.50 -4.92 15.33
N GLU A 226 14.22 -5.36 16.57
CA GLU A 226 15.10 -5.08 17.72
C GLU A 226 16.49 -5.70 17.56
N GLU A 227 16.58 -6.96 17.12
CA GLU A 227 17.85 -7.62 16.79
C GLU A 227 18.62 -6.85 15.72
N LEU A 228 17.97 -6.47 14.62
CA LEU A 228 18.58 -5.66 13.57
C LEU A 228 19.11 -4.32 14.11
N TYR A 229 18.28 -3.58 14.85
CA TYR A 229 18.67 -2.32 15.47
C TYR A 229 19.94 -2.46 16.32
N ASN A 230 20.06 -3.55 17.07
CA ASN A 230 21.24 -3.77 17.95
C ASN A 230 22.53 -4.03 17.17
N ILE A 231 22.45 -4.58 15.96
CA ILE A 231 23.63 -5.03 15.18
C ILE A 231 24.03 -4.12 14.02
N ILE A 232 23.15 -3.17 13.59
CA ILE A 232 23.52 -2.20 12.54
C ILE A 232 24.50 -1.14 13.07
N SER A 233 25.21 -0.49 12.15
CA SER A 233 26.22 0.53 12.47
C SER A 233 25.63 1.81 13.07
N ASP A 234 26.45 2.54 13.86
CA ASP A 234 26.05 3.76 14.57
C ASP A 234 25.85 4.99 13.66
N ASP A 235 25.94 4.84 12.36
CA ASP A 235 25.67 5.86 11.33
C ASP A 235 24.42 5.53 10.51
N THR A 236 23.52 4.68 11.05
CA THR A 236 22.34 4.19 10.39
C THR A 236 21.06 4.75 11.00
N LEU A 237 20.19 5.28 10.15
CA LEU A 237 18.78 5.55 10.43
C LEU A 237 17.94 4.39 9.91
N LEU A 238 17.27 3.69 10.81
CA LEU A 238 16.32 2.62 10.45
C LEU A 238 14.89 3.13 10.64
N ILE A 239 14.10 3.11 9.58
CA ILE A 239 12.69 3.45 9.55
C ILE A 239 11.91 2.17 9.28
N VAL A 240 10.89 1.91 10.10
CA VAL A 240 9.93 0.81 9.85
C VAL A 240 8.55 1.43 9.62
N VAL A 241 7.91 1.00 8.55
CA VAL A 241 6.61 1.52 8.09
C VAL A 241 5.76 0.36 7.57
N ALA A 242 4.47 0.57 7.41
CA ALA A 242 3.57 -0.28 6.65
C ALA A 242 2.99 0.51 5.47
N ASP A 243 2.42 -0.18 4.51
CA ASP A 243 1.68 0.43 3.40
C ASP A 243 0.22 0.67 3.75
N HIS A 244 -0.39 -0.23 4.51
CA HIS A 244 -1.75 -0.14 5.06
C HIS A 244 -1.88 -0.97 6.34
N GLY A 245 -3.06 -0.98 6.92
CA GLY A 245 -3.43 -1.92 7.95
C GLY A 245 -4.50 -2.90 7.45
N HIS A 246 -5.10 -3.66 8.36
CA HIS A 246 -6.03 -4.74 8.05
C HIS A 246 -7.26 -4.72 8.96
N ILE A 247 -8.37 -5.32 8.47
CA ILE A 247 -9.60 -5.52 9.24
C ILE A 247 -10.22 -6.88 8.90
N ASN A 248 -10.71 -7.60 9.90
CA ASN A 248 -11.51 -8.82 9.68
C ASN A 248 -12.79 -8.46 8.93
N CYS A 249 -13.11 -9.21 7.89
CA CYS A 249 -14.19 -8.88 6.98
C CYS A 249 -15.13 -10.06 6.71
N ASP A 250 -16.39 -9.71 6.43
CA ASP A 250 -17.39 -10.62 5.86
C ASP A 250 -17.57 -10.32 4.37
N THR A 251 -17.67 -11.36 3.57
CA THR A 251 -17.82 -11.26 2.11
C THR A 251 -19.25 -11.02 1.70
N ILE A 252 -19.43 -10.14 0.73
CA ILE A 252 -20.67 -10.00 -0.06
C ILE A 252 -20.35 -10.50 -1.47
N ILE A 253 -21.03 -11.58 -1.89
CA ILE A 253 -20.93 -12.12 -3.25
C ILE A 253 -21.98 -11.41 -4.11
N LEU A 254 -21.55 -10.65 -5.12
CA LEU A 254 -22.47 -9.84 -5.93
C LEU A 254 -23.42 -10.69 -6.77
N GLU A 255 -22.98 -11.85 -7.27
CA GLU A 255 -23.84 -12.77 -8.06
C GLU A 255 -25.03 -13.33 -7.27
N ASP A 256 -25.02 -13.30 -5.94
CA ASP A 256 -26.16 -13.69 -5.10
C ASP A 256 -27.29 -12.66 -5.13
N TYR A 257 -27.01 -11.43 -5.57
CA TYR A 257 -27.95 -10.32 -5.71
C TYR A 257 -28.26 -10.10 -7.20
N LYS A 258 -29.04 -11.00 -7.79
CA LYS A 258 -29.26 -11.08 -9.24
C LYS A 258 -29.72 -9.78 -9.90
N ASP A 259 -30.60 -9.04 -9.24
CA ASP A 259 -31.15 -7.79 -9.76
C ASP A 259 -30.05 -6.73 -9.96
N ILE A 260 -29.19 -6.50 -8.98
CA ILE A 260 -28.05 -5.58 -9.13
C ILE A 260 -26.94 -6.18 -10.02
N PHE A 261 -26.68 -7.48 -9.91
CA PHE A 261 -25.68 -8.16 -10.75
C PHE A 261 -25.99 -8.02 -12.24
N ASP A 262 -27.29 -8.10 -12.61
CA ASP A 262 -27.74 -7.94 -13.99
C ASP A 262 -27.58 -6.51 -14.54
N THR A 263 -27.34 -5.51 -13.70
CA THR A 263 -27.01 -4.14 -14.14
C THR A 263 -25.58 -3.96 -14.56
N LEU A 264 -24.66 -4.86 -14.11
CA LEU A 264 -23.22 -4.75 -14.35
C LEU A 264 -22.87 -5.12 -15.78
N ALA A 265 -22.00 -4.33 -16.41
CA ALA A 265 -21.50 -4.59 -17.77
C ALA A 265 -20.42 -5.70 -17.81
N GLY A 266 -19.81 -6.00 -16.67
CA GLY A 266 -18.76 -7.01 -16.54
C GLY A 266 -18.31 -7.15 -15.09
N ASP A 267 -17.15 -7.78 -14.90
CA ASP A 267 -16.54 -7.96 -13.58
C ASP A 267 -16.15 -6.60 -12.97
N THR A 268 -16.03 -6.59 -11.66
CA THR A 268 -15.56 -5.44 -10.90
C THR A 268 -14.04 -5.34 -10.96
N SER A 269 -13.52 -4.13 -10.83
CA SER A 269 -12.07 -3.87 -10.71
C SER A 269 -11.77 -3.13 -9.40
N PHE A 270 -10.52 -2.78 -9.18
CA PHE A 270 -9.95 -2.23 -7.96
C PHE A 270 -9.84 -3.27 -6.84
N GLU A 271 -10.49 -3.02 -5.71
CA GLU A 271 -10.38 -3.82 -4.49
C GLU A 271 -11.78 -4.17 -3.99
N GLY A 272 -11.90 -5.22 -3.18
CA GLY A 272 -13.20 -5.57 -2.64
C GLY A 272 -13.79 -4.55 -1.66
N ARG A 273 -12.95 -3.67 -1.08
CA ARG A 273 -13.36 -2.64 -0.12
C ARG A 273 -13.38 -1.23 -0.70
N LEU A 274 -12.73 -1.02 -1.83
CA LEU A 274 -12.90 0.12 -2.74
C LEU A 274 -13.09 -0.46 -4.13
N CYS A 275 -14.34 -0.75 -4.46
CA CYS A 275 -14.70 -1.51 -5.65
C CYS A 275 -15.17 -0.59 -6.77
N SER A 276 -14.68 -0.83 -7.98
CA SER A 276 -15.04 -0.11 -9.20
C SER A 276 -16.03 -0.92 -10.03
N PHE A 277 -17.13 -0.30 -10.43
CA PHE A 277 -18.22 -0.91 -11.19
C PHE A 277 -18.35 -0.26 -12.57
N LYS A 278 -18.53 -1.08 -13.58
CA LYS A 278 -18.94 -0.67 -14.93
C LYS A 278 -20.39 -1.11 -15.15
N ILE A 279 -21.25 -0.19 -15.54
CA ILE A 279 -22.69 -0.41 -15.62
C ILE A 279 -23.11 -0.53 -17.09
N LYS A 280 -24.10 -1.38 -17.36
CA LYS A 280 -24.75 -1.48 -18.68
C LYS A 280 -25.45 -0.17 -19.01
N ASP A 281 -25.31 0.29 -20.23
CA ASP A 281 -25.94 1.52 -20.72
C ASP A 281 -27.43 1.56 -20.41
N GLY A 282 -27.87 2.66 -19.77
CA GLY A 282 -29.27 2.88 -19.39
C GLY A 282 -29.73 2.15 -18.14
N ARG A 283 -28.82 1.46 -17.40
CA ARG A 283 -29.15 0.79 -16.14
C ARG A 283 -28.59 1.52 -14.90
N GLU A 284 -28.07 2.75 -15.07
CA GLU A 284 -27.36 3.50 -14.02
C GLU A 284 -28.28 3.84 -12.84
N GLU A 285 -29.48 4.36 -13.12
CA GLU A 285 -30.46 4.73 -12.07
C GLU A 285 -30.91 3.49 -11.28
N GLU A 286 -31.13 2.37 -11.96
CA GLU A 286 -31.49 1.11 -11.35
C GLU A 286 -30.35 0.57 -10.47
N PHE A 287 -29.10 0.60 -10.95
CA PHE A 287 -27.93 0.23 -10.17
C PHE A 287 -27.83 1.05 -8.88
N VAL A 288 -27.93 2.38 -8.97
CA VAL A 288 -27.86 3.27 -7.80
C VAL A 288 -28.97 2.97 -6.80
N TYR A 289 -30.20 2.76 -7.27
CA TYR A 289 -31.33 2.39 -6.41
C TYR A 289 -31.07 1.07 -5.67
N LEU A 290 -30.67 0.01 -6.41
CA LEU A 290 -30.44 -1.32 -5.85
C LEU A 290 -29.21 -1.32 -4.93
N PHE A 291 -28.13 -0.61 -5.29
CA PHE A 291 -26.96 -0.47 -4.45
C PHE A 291 -27.33 0.15 -3.10
N ASN A 292 -28.06 1.26 -3.10
CA ASN A 292 -28.51 1.91 -1.88
C ASN A 292 -29.43 1.03 -1.05
N LYS A 293 -30.32 0.29 -1.68
CA LYS A 293 -31.23 -0.66 -1.03
C LYS A 293 -30.49 -1.76 -0.27
N TYR A 294 -29.43 -2.33 -0.86
CA TYR A 294 -28.73 -3.48 -0.29
C TYR A 294 -27.49 -3.12 0.52
N PHE A 295 -26.75 -2.08 0.12
CA PHE A 295 -25.37 -1.90 0.58
C PHE A 295 -25.05 -0.55 1.23
N SER A 296 -26.02 0.40 1.26
CA SER A 296 -25.79 1.72 1.85
C SER A 296 -25.44 1.73 3.34
N ASN A 297 -25.71 0.62 4.07
CA ASN A 297 -25.28 0.46 5.46
C ASN A 297 -23.82 0.07 5.63
N TYR A 298 -23.12 -0.25 4.54
CA TYR A 298 -21.77 -0.80 4.55
C TYR A 298 -20.79 0.01 3.71
N PHE A 299 -21.29 0.67 2.66
CA PHE A 299 -20.48 1.39 1.68
C PHE A 299 -21.11 2.74 1.34
N VAL A 300 -20.25 3.71 1.06
CA VAL A 300 -20.66 4.91 0.32
C VAL A 300 -20.48 4.62 -1.16
N LEU A 301 -21.45 4.98 -1.97
CA LEU A 301 -21.37 4.95 -3.42
C LEU A 301 -20.99 6.34 -3.95
N MET A 302 -20.04 6.40 -4.84
CA MET A 302 -19.60 7.61 -5.54
C MET A 302 -19.58 7.35 -7.04
N THR A 303 -19.94 8.36 -7.80
CA THR A 303 -19.70 8.36 -9.26
C THR A 303 -18.20 8.55 -9.53
N LYS A 304 -17.76 8.21 -10.73
CA LYS A 304 -16.40 8.47 -11.21
C LYS A 304 -15.97 9.92 -10.98
N GLU A 305 -16.82 10.89 -11.35
CA GLU A 305 -16.50 12.30 -11.22
C GLU A 305 -16.45 12.76 -9.75
N GLU A 306 -17.30 12.23 -8.89
CA GLU A 306 -17.22 12.50 -7.45
C GLU A 306 -15.91 11.96 -6.85
N LEU A 307 -15.49 10.76 -7.22
CA LEU A 307 -14.21 10.21 -6.77
C LEU A 307 -13.03 11.07 -7.23
N ILE A 308 -13.00 11.48 -8.50
CA ILE A 308 -11.95 12.35 -9.05
C ILE A 308 -11.91 13.69 -8.32
N ASN A 309 -13.08 14.33 -8.15
CA ASN A 309 -13.19 15.64 -7.53
C ASN A 309 -12.90 15.62 -6.02
N SER A 310 -13.12 14.48 -5.35
CA SER A 310 -12.83 14.33 -3.93
C SER A 310 -11.35 14.42 -3.57
N LYS A 311 -10.46 14.20 -4.55
CA LYS A 311 -8.99 14.09 -4.35
C LYS A 311 -8.57 12.96 -3.40
N LEU A 312 -9.42 11.99 -3.18
CA LEU A 312 -9.10 10.82 -2.36
C LEU A 312 -7.89 10.04 -2.90
N LEU A 313 -7.72 9.99 -4.23
CA LEU A 313 -6.58 9.31 -4.88
C LEU A 313 -5.31 10.19 -4.96
N GLY A 314 -5.30 11.32 -4.27
CA GLY A 314 -4.16 12.24 -4.19
C GLY A 314 -4.32 13.49 -5.03
N ASN A 315 -3.34 14.40 -4.81
CA ASN A 315 -3.17 15.63 -5.57
C ASN A 315 -2.00 15.46 -6.53
N GLY A 316 -2.00 16.19 -7.61
CA GLY A 316 -0.94 16.16 -8.61
C GLY A 316 -1.50 16.05 -10.03
N THR A 317 -0.61 15.81 -10.98
CA THR A 317 -0.99 15.67 -12.39
C THR A 317 -1.55 14.27 -12.65
N GLU A 318 -2.79 14.20 -13.11
CA GLU A 318 -3.40 12.91 -13.47
C GLU A 318 -2.55 12.17 -14.50
N HIS A 319 -2.24 10.90 -14.23
CA HIS A 319 -1.59 10.04 -15.22
C HIS A 319 -2.46 9.92 -16.47
N LYS A 320 -1.87 9.94 -17.66
CA LYS A 320 -2.60 9.97 -18.95
C LYS A 320 -3.64 8.86 -19.15
N TYR A 321 -3.48 7.72 -18.47
CA TYR A 321 -4.42 6.59 -18.55
C TYR A 321 -5.27 6.45 -17.27
N PHE A 322 -5.14 7.36 -16.32
CA PHE A 322 -5.87 7.32 -15.05
C PHE A 322 -7.37 7.18 -15.27
N ARG A 323 -7.97 8.10 -16.06
CA ARG A 323 -9.42 8.10 -16.28
C ARG A 323 -9.92 6.88 -17.09
N ASP A 324 -9.07 6.29 -17.89
CA ASP A 324 -9.40 5.10 -18.70
C ASP A 324 -9.46 3.82 -17.84
N SER A 325 -8.81 3.82 -16.66
CA SER A 325 -8.82 2.69 -15.73
C SER A 325 -9.99 2.70 -14.75
N LEU A 326 -10.79 3.78 -14.75
CA LEU A 326 -11.90 3.97 -13.83
C LEU A 326 -13.21 3.44 -14.42
N GLY A 327 -14.01 2.75 -13.59
CA GLY A 327 -15.40 2.42 -13.89
C GLY A 327 -16.33 3.63 -13.76
N ASP A 328 -17.63 3.38 -13.77
CA ASP A 328 -18.66 4.42 -13.70
C ASP A 328 -18.99 4.82 -12.26
N TYR A 329 -18.95 3.83 -11.34
CA TYR A 329 -19.22 4.01 -9.92
C TYR A 329 -18.18 3.31 -9.07
N PHE A 330 -18.02 3.82 -7.83
CA PHE A 330 -17.09 3.31 -6.83
C PHE A 330 -17.80 3.14 -5.49
N SER A 331 -17.59 1.99 -4.84
CA SER A 331 -18.02 1.79 -3.46
C SER A 331 -16.84 1.91 -2.51
N LEU A 332 -17.00 2.67 -1.44
CA LEU A 332 -15.99 2.87 -0.40
C LEU A 332 -16.49 2.29 0.91
N ALA A 333 -15.83 1.25 1.41
CA ALA A 333 -16.22 0.57 2.64
C ALA A 333 -15.91 1.41 3.89
N TYR A 334 -16.91 1.53 4.78
CA TYR A 334 -16.76 2.07 6.13
C TYR A 334 -17.19 1.06 7.21
N SER A 335 -17.49 -0.16 6.80
CA SER A 335 -17.87 -1.29 7.62
C SER A 335 -16.84 -2.41 7.48
N ASN A 336 -17.15 -3.58 8.04
CA ASN A 336 -16.35 -4.79 7.88
C ASN A 336 -16.75 -5.64 6.64
N LYS A 337 -17.40 -5.07 5.64
CA LYS A 337 -17.80 -5.80 4.43
C LYS A 337 -16.84 -5.56 3.28
N TYR A 338 -16.70 -6.59 2.41
CA TYR A 338 -16.02 -6.44 1.12
C TYR A 338 -16.77 -7.20 0.03
N PHE A 339 -16.65 -6.72 -1.20
CA PHE A 339 -17.27 -7.34 -2.37
C PHE A 339 -16.36 -8.38 -3.01
N LYS A 340 -16.98 -9.49 -3.45
CA LYS A 340 -16.47 -10.36 -4.51
C LYS A 340 -17.50 -10.39 -5.63
N TYR A 341 -17.05 -10.37 -6.86
CA TYR A 341 -17.94 -10.42 -8.01
C TYR A 341 -18.66 -11.76 -8.09
N ARG A 342 -17.92 -12.87 -7.94
CA ARG A 342 -18.42 -14.25 -7.92
C ARG A 342 -17.80 -15.05 -6.79
N ASN A 343 -18.40 -16.17 -6.46
CA ASN A 343 -17.87 -17.10 -5.47
C ASN A 343 -16.76 -17.99 -6.08
N VAL A 344 -15.67 -17.38 -6.53
CA VAL A 344 -14.50 -18.06 -7.09
C VAL A 344 -13.23 -17.67 -6.31
N GLY A 345 -12.25 -18.57 -6.28
CA GLY A 345 -11.00 -18.34 -5.56
C GLY A 345 -11.16 -18.30 -4.03
N HIS A 346 -10.18 -17.73 -3.35
CA HIS A 346 -10.13 -17.69 -1.89
C HIS A 346 -11.05 -16.61 -1.31
N ILE A 347 -11.70 -16.92 -0.18
CA ILE A 347 -12.44 -15.93 0.63
C ILE A 347 -11.51 -15.49 1.77
N HIS A 348 -11.18 -14.22 1.79
CA HIS A 348 -10.32 -13.64 2.81
C HIS A 348 -11.04 -13.53 4.16
N LYS A 349 -10.34 -13.87 5.25
CA LYS A 349 -10.83 -13.64 6.62
C LYS A 349 -10.64 -12.20 7.07
N SER A 350 -9.59 -11.56 6.56
CA SER A 350 -9.35 -10.13 6.69
C SER A 350 -8.86 -9.54 5.38
N THR A 351 -9.06 -8.25 5.19
CA THR A 351 -8.61 -7.52 4.00
C THR A 351 -8.47 -6.03 4.32
N HIS A 352 -8.16 -5.23 3.33
CA HIS A 352 -7.79 -3.82 3.41
C HIS A 352 -8.41 -3.03 2.24
N ALA A 353 -7.96 -1.82 1.97
CA ALA A 353 -8.36 -0.89 0.91
C ALA A 353 -9.61 -0.05 1.19
N GLY A 354 -10.24 -0.20 2.35
CA GLY A 354 -11.30 0.70 2.79
C GLY A 354 -10.76 1.95 3.49
N LEU A 355 -11.67 2.74 4.06
CA LEU A 355 -11.36 4.00 4.72
C LEU A 355 -11.55 3.95 6.24
N THR A 356 -11.37 2.78 6.85
CA THR A 356 -11.39 2.69 8.31
C THR A 356 -10.04 3.07 8.91
N GLU A 357 -10.05 3.47 10.18
CA GLU A 357 -8.83 3.81 10.92
C GLU A 357 -7.83 2.65 10.94
N ASN A 358 -8.32 1.41 11.04
CA ASN A 358 -7.49 0.21 11.06
C ASN A 358 -6.74 -0.02 9.74
N GLU A 359 -7.29 0.46 8.62
CA GLU A 359 -6.68 0.33 7.29
C GLU A 359 -5.77 1.51 6.94
N MET A 360 -6.21 2.73 7.29
CA MET A 360 -5.57 3.98 6.86
C MET A 360 -4.41 4.44 7.74
N LYS A 361 -4.41 4.12 9.05
CA LYS A 361 -3.35 4.55 9.97
C LYS A 361 -2.21 3.55 10.01
N ILE A 362 -1.04 3.99 9.56
CA ILE A 362 0.18 3.19 9.49
C ILE A 362 1.26 3.74 10.43
N PRO A 363 2.15 2.88 10.95
CA PRO A 363 3.19 3.30 11.88
C PRO A 363 4.33 4.01 11.15
N LEU A 364 4.85 5.06 11.74
CA LEU A 364 6.16 5.61 11.45
C LEU A 364 7.07 5.33 12.64
N ILE A 365 7.84 4.26 12.58
CA ILE A 365 8.78 3.84 13.63
C ILE A 365 10.17 4.30 13.22
N VAL A 366 10.86 5.02 14.09
CA VAL A 366 12.16 5.64 13.77
C VAL A 366 13.20 5.24 14.80
N LEU A 367 14.20 4.53 14.35
CA LEU A 367 15.27 3.95 15.14
C LEU A 367 16.61 4.58 14.72
N ASN A 368 17.03 5.60 15.44
CA ASN A 368 18.24 6.36 15.11
C ASN A 368 19.42 5.93 15.97
N LYS A 369 20.46 5.39 15.36
CA LYS A 369 21.74 5.09 16.00
C LYS A 369 22.80 6.18 15.80
N CYS A 370 22.52 7.18 14.98
CA CYS A 370 23.50 8.22 14.68
C CYS A 370 23.74 9.12 15.88
N LYS A 371 25.01 9.49 16.10
CA LYS A 371 25.35 10.55 17.04
C LYS A 371 25.04 11.90 16.40
N LYS A 372 24.56 12.84 17.20
CA LYS A 372 24.36 14.22 16.73
C LYS A 372 25.70 14.79 16.26
N LYS A 373 25.73 15.33 15.04
CA LYS A 373 26.92 15.95 14.42
C LYS A 373 26.94 17.45 14.67
#